data_e16b32e4abece3fbc9f91b10292d9136
#
_entry.id   e16b32e4abece3fbc9f91b10292d9136
#
_cell.length_a   1.000
_cell.length_b   1.000
_cell.length_c   1.000
_cell.angle_alpha   90.00
_cell.angle_beta   90.00
_cell.angle_gamma   90.00
#
_symmetry.space_group_name_H-M   'P 1'
#
loop_
_entity.id
_entity.type
_entity.pdbx_description
1 polymer ?
#
loop_
_entity_poly.entity_id
_entity_poly.type
_entity_poly.pdbx_seq_one_letter_code
_entity_poly.pdbx_strand_id
1 'polypeptide(L)'
;MHYSTKKNDHNLPHDPFKAIVSPRPIGWIGTQNSDGIRNLAPYSFFNAISDKPYYVMFSSTGYKDSIKNIEETKVFSCSLATQNLFDKMNYSSASAKYGVDEFALSGLTPEDGKYVKAPFVKESPAILECELWKVIDLPGSNRADLSGSYVVFGHVIGIHIDDSYIKDGLFDTRKAKPLGRLGYMDYGVINDGNIFSKRRPQLDLQGKIITE
;
A
#
# COMPACT_ATOMS: atom_id res chain seq x y z
N MET A 1 -15.28 19.79 -18.11
CA MET A 1 -15.30 20.52 -16.83
C MET A 1 -13.87 20.91 -16.45
N HIS A 2 -13.66 22.14 -16.02
CA HIS A 2 -12.42 22.63 -15.39
C HIS A 2 -12.78 23.30 -14.08
N TYR A 3 -12.02 23.04 -13.04
CA TYR A 3 -12.19 23.69 -11.74
C TYR A 3 -10.85 23.89 -11.03
N SER A 4 -10.82 24.81 -10.08
CA SER A 4 -9.63 25.11 -9.28
C SER A 4 -9.66 24.32 -7.96
N THR A 5 -8.63 23.52 -7.69
CA THR A 5 -8.50 22.81 -6.41
C THR A 5 -8.35 23.77 -5.21
N LYS A 6 -7.85 25.01 -5.44
CA LYS A 6 -7.78 26.03 -4.40
C LYS A 6 -9.15 26.60 -4.01
N LYS A 7 -10.06 26.71 -5.01
CA LYS A 7 -11.43 27.20 -4.80
C LYS A 7 -12.41 26.08 -4.50
N ASN A 8 -12.06 24.85 -4.91
CA ASN A 8 -12.91 23.65 -4.82
C ASN A 8 -14.30 23.87 -5.44
N ASP A 9 -14.35 24.55 -6.61
CA ASP A 9 -15.55 25.05 -7.26
C ASP A 9 -16.12 24.06 -8.31
N HIS A 10 -15.92 22.77 -8.11
CA HIS A 10 -16.39 21.71 -9.05
C HIS A 10 -17.90 21.45 -9.00
N ASN A 11 -18.60 21.85 -7.95
CA ASN A 11 -20.05 21.65 -7.76
C ASN A 11 -20.54 20.18 -7.88
N LEU A 12 -19.64 19.21 -7.70
CA LEU A 12 -19.99 17.80 -7.64
C LEU A 12 -20.35 17.41 -6.19
N PRO A 13 -21.27 16.44 -5.98
CA PRO A 13 -21.65 16.01 -4.65
C PRO A 13 -20.49 15.35 -3.86
N HIS A 14 -19.46 14.85 -4.57
CA HIS A 14 -18.28 14.22 -3.98
C HIS A 14 -17.02 14.66 -4.71
N ASP A 15 -15.91 14.81 -3.97
CA ASP A 15 -14.60 15.12 -4.54
C ASP A 15 -14.13 13.99 -5.48
N PRO A 16 -13.86 14.29 -6.76
CA PRO A 16 -13.49 13.28 -7.76
C PRO A 16 -12.02 12.87 -7.72
N PHE A 17 -11.15 13.54 -6.95
CA PHE A 17 -9.71 13.34 -7.01
C PHE A 17 -9.30 11.87 -6.83
N LYS A 18 -9.82 11.21 -5.77
CA LYS A 18 -9.51 9.80 -5.51
C LYS A 18 -10.09 8.84 -6.54
N ALA A 19 -11.16 9.25 -7.26
CA ALA A 19 -11.73 8.45 -8.34
C ALA A 19 -10.90 8.55 -9.62
N ILE A 20 -10.32 9.72 -9.88
CA ILE A 20 -9.44 9.96 -11.03
C ILE A 20 -8.11 9.23 -10.85
N VAL A 21 -7.54 9.28 -9.65
CA VAL A 21 -6.29 8.56 -9.30
C VAL A 21 -6.64 7.15 -8.87
N SER A 22 -6.98 6.29 -9.82
CA SER A 22 -7.38 4.89 -9.58
C SER A 22 -7.02 3.97 -10.77
N PRO A 23 -6.84 2.66 -10.57
CA PRO A 23 -6.83 1.98 -9.29
C PRO A 23 -5.56 2.28 -8.49
N ARG A 24 -5.68 2.41 -7.17
CA ARG A 24 -4.53 2.55 -6.29
C ARG A 24 -4.23 1.22 -5.63
N PRO A 25 -2.97 0.74 -5.66
CA PRO A 25 -2.58 -0.42 -4.87
C PRO A 25 -2.77 -0.13 -3.37
N ILE A 26 -2.95 -1.17 -2.58
CA ILE A 26 -3.12 -1.08 -1.14
C ILE A 26 -1.86 -1.61 -0.47
N GLY A 27 -1.13 -0.74 0.20
CA GLY A 27 -0.09 -1.13 1.15
C GLY A 27 -0.74 -1.49 2.47
N TRP A 28 -0.75 -2.77 2.82
CA TRP A 28 -1.27 -3.24 4.10
C TRP A 28 -0.12 -3.30 5.08
N ILE A 29 0.04 -2.20 5.83
CA ILE A 29 1.24 -1.88 6.59
C ILE A 29 1.16 -2.49 7.99
N GLY A 30 2.09 -3.40 8.27
CA GLY A 30 2.32 -3.98 9.58
C GLY A 30 3.47 -3.29 10.31
N THR A 31 3.25 -2.90 11.55
CA THR A 31 4.24 -2.26 12.42
C THR A 31 4.09 -2.76 13.85
N GLN A 32 5.07 -2.48 14.68
CA GLN A 32 4.95 -2.59 16.15
C GLN A 32 5.73 -1.47 16.82
N ASN A 33 5.35 -1.10 18.01
CA ASN A 33 6.12 -0.16 18.82
C ASN A 33 7.28 -0.86 19.56
N SER A 34 8.08 -0.10 20.32
CA SER A 34 9.18 -0.64 21.13
C SER A 34 8.74 -1.65 22.20
N ASP A 35 7.49 -1.56 22.66
CA ASP A 35 6.92 -2.50 23.65
C ASP A 35 6.37 -3.78 22.98
N GLY A 36 6.45 -3.88 21.64
CA GLY A 36 5.96 -5.03 20.89
C GLY A 36 4.45 -5.01 20.62
N ILE A 37 3.76 -3.90 20.86
CA ILE A 37 2.34 -3.75 20.53
C ILE A 37 2.22 -3.61 19.01
N ARG A 38 1.49 -4.52 18.40
CA ARG A 38 1.29 -4.62 16.95
C ARG A 38 0.25 -3.62 16.46
N ASN A 39 0.42 -3.20 15.21
CA ASN A 39 -0.54 -2.38 14.50
C ASN A 39 -0.57 -2.80 13.02
N LEU A 40 -1.77 -2.83 12.43
CA LEU A 40 -1.99 -3.19 11.04
C LEU A 40 -3.00 -2.23 10.41
N ALA A 41 -2.59 -1.51 9.38
CA ALA A 41 -3.48 -0.56 8.69
C ALA A 41 -3.28 -0.57 7.17
N PRO A 42 -4.39 -0.55 6.37
CA PRO A 42 -4.32 -0.45 4.92
C PRO A 42 -4.23 1.01 4.47
N TYR A 43 -3.30 1.29 3.57
CA TYR A 43 -3.09 2.59 2.95
C TYR A 43 -3.24 2.49 1.43
N SER A 44 -4.16 3.25 0.85
CA SER A 44 -4.36 3.28 -0.60
C SER A 44 -3.57 4.38 -1.32
N PHE A 45 -2.93 5.28 -0.60
CA PHE A 45 -1.86 6.11 -1.14
C PHE A 45 -0.54 5.36 -0.98
N PHE A 46 -0.35 4.32 -1.78
CA PHE A 46 0.79 3.41 -1.75
C PHE A 46 1.26 3.12 -3.16
N ASN A 47 2.56 3.04 -3.37
CA ASN A 47 3.14 2.55 -4.63
C ASN A 47 4.61 2.16 -4.47
N ALA A 48 5.11 1.33 -5.43
CA ALA A 48 6.54 1.20 -5.71
C ALA A 48 7.04 2.47 -6.43
N ILE A 49 8.21 2.98 -6.03
CA ILE A 49 8.79 4.20 -6.58
C ILE A 49 10.17 4.00 -7.20
N SER A 50 10.80 2.86 -6.96
CA SER A 50 12.07 2.44 -7.58
C SER A 50 12.19 0.91 -7.53
N ASP A 51 12.85 0.34 -8.54
CA ASP A 51 13.15 -1.09 -8.65
C ASP A 51 14.65 -1.42 -8.54
N LYS A 52 15.54 -0.41 -8.52
CA LYS A 52 17.00 -0.56 -8.38
C LYS A 52 17.61 0.68 -7.73
N PRO A 53 17.72 0.70 -6.38
CA PRO A 53 17.21 -0.26 -5.40
C PRO A 53 15.69 -0.22 -5.24
N TYR A 54 15.10 -1.23 -4.60
CA TYR A 54 13.67 -1.34 -4.40
C TYR A 54 13.20 -0.34 -3.33
N TYR A 55 12.30 0.55 -3.69
CA TYR A 55 11.66 1.46 -2.75
C TYR A 55 10.15 1.46 -2.94
N VAL A 56 9.45 1.56 -1.81
CA VAL A 56 8.00 1.80 -1.76
C VAL A 56 7.71 3.07 -0.98
N MET A 57 6.53 3.64 -1.21
CA MET A 57 6.03 4.73 -0.38
C MET A 57 4.57 4.50 -0.01
N PHE A 58 4.16 5.02 1.15
CA PHE A 58 2.76 5.23 1.46
C PHE A 58 2.56 6.59 2.12
N SER A 59 1.34 7.14 2.01
CA SER A 59 0.95 8.38 2.68
C SER A 59 -0.21 8.14 3.64
N SER A 60 -0.07 8.67 4.84
CA SER A 60 -1.10 8.69 5.88
C SER A 60 -1.69 10.07 6.02
N THR A 61 -3.01 10.16 6.06
CA THR A 61 -3.71 11.35 6.56
C THR A 61 -3.77 11.26 8.07
N GLY A 62 -3.10 12.19 8.73
CA GLY A 62 -2.84 12.19 10.16
C GLY A 62 -1.56 11.43 10.55
N TYR A 63 -0.95 11.87 11.67
CA TYR A 63 0.19 11.21 12.29
C TYR A 63 -0.30 10.05 13.17
N LYS A 64 -0.46 8.89 12.55
CA LYS A 64 -1.07 7.69 13.14
C LYS A 64 -0.03 6.71 13.67
N ASP A 65 -0.50 5.67 14.36
CA ASP A 65 0.31 4.63 15.00
C ASP A 65 1.33 4.01 14.05
N SER A 66 0.96 3.73 12.80
CA SER A 66 1.90 3.21 11.81
C SER A 66 3.12 4.12 11.62
N ILE A 67 2.92 5.46 11.52
CA ILE A 67 4.04 6.39 11.34
C ILE A 67 4.87 6.47 12.62
N LYS A 68 4.22 6.58 13.77
CA LYS A 68 4.87 6.64 15.07
C LYS A 68 5.75 5.41 15.30
N ASN A 69 5.19 4.22 15.08
CA ASN A 69 5.91 2.96 15.24
C ASN A 69 7.09 2.86 14.28
N ILE A 70 6.91 3.27 12.99
CA ILE A 70 7.98 3.26 12.00
C ILE A 70 9.10 4.24 12.35
N GLU A 71 8.78 5.43 12.83
CA GLU A 71 9.81 6.39 13.26
C GLU A 71 10.56 5.92 14.51
N GLU A 72 9.91 5.17 15.38
CA GLU A 72 10.51 4.58 16.56
C GLU A 72 11.39 3.38 16.22
N THR A 73 10.85 2.38 15.51
CA THR A 73 11.51 1.09 15.27
C THR A 73 12.34 1.05 13.98
N LYS A 74 12.14 2.01 13.08
CA LYS A 74 12.80 2.14 11.76
C LYS A 74 12.46 1.05 10.75
N VAL A 75 11.45 0.23 11.01
CA VAL A 75 11.05 -0.89 10.15
C VAL A 75 9.54 -1.02 10.01
N PHE A 76 9.10 -1.64 8.94
CA PHE A 76 7.70 -2.00 8.69
C PHE A 76 7.59 -3.11 7.65
N SER A 77 6.44 -3.73 7.55
CA SER A 77 6.09 -4.67 6.49
C SER A 77 4.98 -4.12 5.61
N CYS A 78 4.91 -4.62 4.37
CA CYS A 78 3.76 -4.40 3.47
C CYS A 78 3.24 -5.76 3.03
N SER A 79 2.06 -6.15 3.47
CA SER A 79 1.38 -7.36 3.01
C SER A 79 0.52 -7.05 1.79
N LEU A 80 0.48 -7.96 0.81
CA LEU A 80 -0.38 -7.82 -0.36
C LEU A 80 -1.84 -8.04 0.03
N ALA A 81 -2.67 -7.03 -0.16
CA ALA A 81 -4.11 -7.13 0.05
C ALA A 81 -4.77 -7.85 -1.14
N THR A 82 -5.52 -8.91 -0.87
CA THR A 82 -6.14 -9.77 -1.87
C THR A 82 -7.65 -9.89 -1.68
N GLN A 83 -8.36 -10.33 -2.73
CA GLN A 83 -9.81 -10.52 -2.68
C GLN A 83 -10.26 -11.40 -1.50
N ASN A 84 -9.55 -12.50 -1.24
CA ASN A 84 -9.91 -13.44 -0.18
C ASN A 84 -9.76 -12.86 1.23
N LEU A 85 -8.95 -11.81 1.38
CA LEU A 85 -8.68 -11.12 2.63
C LEU A 85 -9.41 -9.78 2.74
N PHE A 86 -10.33 -9.48 1.81
CA PHE A 86 -10.97 -8.18 1.71
C PHE A 86 -11.65 -7.72 3.00
N ASP A 87 -12.52 -8.55 3.58
CA ASP A 87 -13.25 -8.19 4.81
C ASP A 87 -12.31 -7.97 5.98
N LYS A 88 -11.32 -8.86 6.16
CA LYS A 88 -10.32 -8.74 7.22
C LYS A 88 -9.45 -7.48 7.05
N MET A 89 -9.04 -7.18 5.81
CA MET A 89 -8.33 -5.94 5.49
C MET A 89 -9.19 -4.71 5.78
N ASN A 90 -10.47 -4.77 5.46
CA ASN A 90 -11.39 -3.68 5.74
C ASN A 90 -11.62 -3.50 7.25
N TYR A 91 -11.71 -4.59 8.04
CA TYR A 91 -11.79 -4.51 9.50
C TYR A 91 -10.55 -3.84 10.12
N SER A 92 -9.36 -4.12 9.61
CA SER A 92 -8.12 -3.48 10.07
C SER A 92 -8.03 -1.98 9.71
N SER A 93 -8.96 -1.45 8.91
CA SER A 93 -9.05 -0.01 8.61
C SER A 93 -9.86 0.78 9.65
N ALA A 94 -10.47 0.10 10.62
CA ALA A 94 -11.27 0.75 11.66
C ALA A 94 -10.43 1.73 12.46
N SER A 95 -11.04 2.87 12.84
CA SER A 95 -10.39 3.85 13.71
C SER A 95 -10.35 3.33 15.16
N ALA A 96 -9.34 2.53 15.46
CA ALA A 96 -9.09 2.01 16.79
C ALA A 96 -8.35 3.04 17.66
N LYS A 97 -8.44 2.86 18.99
CA LYS A 97 -7.61 3.62 19.94
C LYS A 97 -6.16 3.13 19.83
N TYR A 98 -5.21 4.00 20.19
CA TYR A 98 -3.80 3.64 20.28
C TYR A 98 -3.61 2.37 21.14
N GLY A 99 -2.78 1.45 20.65
CA GLY A 99 -2.49 0.20 21.34
C GLY A 99 -3.47 -0.94 21.12
N VAL A 100 -4.45 -0.77 20.25
CA VAL A 100 -5.30 -1.88 19.78
C VAL A 100 -4.55 -2.65 18.70
N ASP A 101 -4.48 -3.98 18.85
CA ASP A 101 -3.90 -4.89 17.86
C ASP A 101 -4.94 -5.21 16.76
N GLU A 102 -4.80 -4.59 15.59
CA GLU A 102 -5.71 -4.81 14.46
C GLU A 102 -5.57 -6.21 13.84
N PHE A 103 -4.47 -6.92 14.04
CA PHE A 103 -4.39 -8.34 13.66
C PHE A 103 -5.43 -9.15 14.43
N ALA A 104 -5.47 -8.99 15.75
CA ALA A 104 -6.44 -9.66 16.60
C ALA A 104 -7.87 -9.20 16.27
N LEU A 105 -8.10 -7.88 16.11
CA LEU A 105 -9.39 -7.31 15.76
C LEU A 105 -9.96 -7.89 14.45
N SER A 106 -9.09 -8.13 13.47
CA SER A 106 -9.47 -8.62 12.15
C SER A 106 -9.43 -10.15 12.02
N GLY A 107 -9.05 -10.87 13.07
CA GLY A 107 -8.91 -12.33 13.04
C GLY A 107 -7.82 -12.79 12.06
N LEU A 108 -6.70 -12.04 12.00
CA LEU A 108 -5.52 -12.31 11.19
C LEU A 108 -4.39 -12.84 12.07
N THR A 109 -3.54 -13.66 11.47
CA THR A 109 -2.36 -14.22 12.15
C THR A 109 -1.15 -13.34 11.88
N PRO A 110 -0.58 -12.66 12.89
CA PRO A 110 0.69 -11.96 12.71
C PRO A 110 1.83 -12.97 12.63
N GLU A 111 2.79 -12.71 11.73
CA GLU A 111 4.07 -13.40 11.66
C GLU A 111 5.18 -12.36 11.56
N ASP A 112 6.32 -12.60 12.21
CA ASP A 112 7.43 -11.64 12.19
C ASP A 112 8.26 -11.80 10.92
N GLY A 113 8.78 -10.71 10.39
CA GLY A 113 9.68 -10.70 9.25
C GLY A 113 10.99 -11.43 9.53
N LYS A 114 11.62 -11.92 8.47
CA LYS A 114 12.92 -12.59 8.52
C LYS A 114 14.06 -11.56 8.61
N TYR A 115 13.92 -10.44 7.94
CA TYR A 115 14.96 -9.42 7.80
C TYR A 115 14.67 -8.19 8.66
N VAL A 116 13.40 -7.91 8.97
CA VAL A 116 13.00 -6.82 9.85
C VAL A 116 12.08 -7.33 10.95
N LYS A 117 12.20 -6.77 12.14
CA LYS A 117 11.30 -7.08 13.26
C LYS A 117 10.01 -6.25 13.14
N ALA A 118 9.21 -6.58 12.12
CA ALA A 118 7.89 -5.99 11.89
C ALA A 118 6.90 -7.11 11.56
N PRO A 119 5.69 -7.11 12.18
CA PRO A 119 4.69 -8.13 11.92
C PRO A 119 4.11 -7.97 10.51
N PHE A 120 3.78 -9.08 9.87
CA PHE A 120 3.04 -9.11 8.61
C PHE A 120 1.84 -10.07 8.70
N VAL A 121 0.94 -9.99 7.73
CA VAL A 121 -0.23 -10.88 7.64
C VAL A 121 0.20 -12.22 7.07
N LYS A 122 0.19 -13.28 7.91
CA LYS A 122 0.61 -14.64 7.51
C LYS A 122 -0.18 -15.17 6.31
N GLU A 123 -1.46 -14.85 6.24
CA GLU A 123 -2.37 -15.30 5.18
C GLU A 123 -2.15 -14.58 3.83
N SER A 124 -1.32 -13.52 3.81
CA SER A 124 -1.01 -12.80 2.58
C SER A 124 -0.02 -13.57 1.71
N PRO A 125 -0.26 -13.65 0.39
CA PRO A 125 0.60 -14.42 -0.53
C PRO A 125 1.96 -13.78 -0.79
N ALA A 126 2.14 -12.50 -0.49
CA ALA A 126 3.41 -11.81 -0.67
C ALA A 126 3.57 -10.66 0.30
N ILE A 127 4.78 -10.48 0.79
CA ILE A 127 5.14 -9.48 1.80
C ILE A 127 6.43 -8.79 1.36
N LEU A 128 6.51 -7.49 1.60
CA LEU A 128 7.73 -6.69 1.51
C LEU A 128 8.18 -6.35 2.92
N GLU A 129 9.45 -6.59 3.23
CA GLU A 129 10.09 -6.21 4.48
C GLU A 129 10.91 -4.95 4.25
N CYS A 130 10.64 -3.88 5.00
CA CYS A 130 11.11 -2.54 4.70
C CYS A 130 11.85 -1.91 5.88
N GLU A 131 12.97 -1.25 5.58
CA GLU A 131 13.61 -0.28 6.45
C GLU A 131 13.14 1.14 6.12
N LEU A 132 12.91 1.96 7.14
CA LEU A 132 12.57 3.35 6.95
C LEU A 132 13.73 4.11 6.30
N TRP A 133 13.50 4.67 5.12
CA TRP A 133 14.43 5.62 4.53
C TRP A 133 14.15 7.05 4.99
N LYS A 134 12.89 7.51 4.88
CA LYS A 134 12.50 8.89 5.21
C LYS A 134 11.00 9.02 5.47
N VAL A 135 10.64 9.96 6.35
CA VAL A 135 9.29 10.51 6.47
C VAL A 135 9.31 11.95 5.98
N ILE A 136 8.36 12.34 5.16
CA ILE A 136 8.15 13.72 4.70
C ILE A 136 6.81 14.20 5.20
N ASP A 137 6.83 15.27 5.98
CA ASP A 137 5.64 16.02 6.36
C ASP A 137 5.25 16.91 5.18
N LEU A 138 4.07 16.69 4.57
CA LEU A 138 3.61 17.55 3.48
C LEU A 138 3.24 18.94 4.01
N PRO A 139 3.31 20.00 3.16
CA PRO A 139 2.93 21.34 3.58
C PRO A 139 1.54 21.39 4.21
N GLY A 140 1.42 22.07 5.35
CA GLY A 140 0.20 22.12 6.14
C GLY A 140 0.05 21.00 7.18
N SER A 141 1.00 20.07 7.27
CA SER A 141 1.02 19.08 8.35
C SER A 141 1.49 19.70 9.66
N ASN A 142 0.90 19.25 10.77
CA ASN A 142 1.25 19.68 12.11
C ASN A 142 1.32 18.48 13.06
N ARG A 143 2.51 18.19 13.56
CA ARG A 143 2.74 17.06 14.47
C ARG A 143 2.19 17.27 15.88
N ALA A 144 1.94 18.53 16.28
CA ALA A 144 1.42 18.84 17.61
C ALA A 144 -0.05 18.46 17.76
N ASP A 145 -0.85 18.61 16.69
CA ASP A 145 -2.26 18.22 16.65
C ASP A 145 -2.51 16.96 15.81
N LEU A 146 -1.44 16.33 15.34
CA LEU A 146 -1.43 15.09 14.54
C LEU A 146 -2.14 15.22 13.18
N SER A 147 -2.36 16.47 12.71
CA SER A 147 -3.07 16.75 11.44
C SER A 147 -2.15 16.74 10.23
N GLY A 148 -2.75 16.76 9.04
CA GLY A 148 -2.05 16.84 7.76
C GLY A 148 -1.77 15.51 7.11
N SER A 149 -0.74 15.43 6.27
CA SER A 149 -0.37 14.25 5.53
C SER A 149 1.13 13.97 5.60
N TYR A 150 1.47 12.71 5.82
CA TYR A 150 2.84 12.26 6.06
C TYR A 150 3.16 11.15 5.06
N VAL A 151 4.24 11.30 4.32
CA VAL A 151 4.70 10.31 3.34
C VAL A 151 5.87 9.53 3.90
N VAL A 152 5.71 8.23 4.02
CA VAL A 152 6.74 7.30 4.48
C VAL A 152 7.37 6.63 3.27
N PHE A 153 8.69 6.65 3.20
CA PHE A 153 9.49 5.96 2.18
C PHE A 153 10.24 4.80 2.83
N GLY A 154 10.09 3.61 2.27
CA GLY A 154 10.75 2.39 2.73
C GLY A 154 11.66 1.80 1.68
N HIS A 155 12.87 1.43 2.11
CA HIS A 155 13.77 0.57 1.34
C HIS A 155 13.37 -0.88 1.57
N VAL A 156 13.00 -1.59 0.53
CA VAL A 156 12.63 -3.00 0.59
C VAL A 156 13.90 -3.82 0.65
N ILE A 157 14.14 -4.47 1.78
CA ILE A 157 15.34 -5.30 2.02
C ILE A 157 15.04 -6.79 2.03
N GLY A 158 13.77 -7.17 2.07
CA GLY A 158 13.29 -8.54 2.00
C GLY A 158 11.97 -8.67 1.25
N ILE A 159 11.80 -9.78 0.57
CA ILE A 159 10.54 -10.15 -0.11
C ILE A 159 10.24 -11.59 0.27
N HIS A 160 9.05 -11.82 0.79
CA HIS A 160 8.50 -13.16 0.99
C HIS A 160 7.38 -13.40 -0.02
N ILE A 161 7.37 -14.59 -0.63
CA ILE A 161 6.30 -15.07 -1.50
C ILE A 161 5.97 -16.48 -1.07
N ASP A 162 4.67 -16.78 -0.86
CA ASP A 162 4.20 -18.14 -0.69
C ASP A 162 4.41 -18.92 -1.99
N ASP A 163 5.19 -19.99 -1.94
CA ASP A 163 5.59 -20.80 -3.10
C ASP A 163 4.40 -21.26 -3.95
N SER A 164 3.22 -21.47 -3.32
CA SER A 164 2.01 -21.83 -4.03
C SER A 164 1.52 -20.75 -5.00
N TYR A 165 2.00 -19.52 -4.89
CA TYR A 165 1.73 -18.41 -5.80
C TYR A 165 2.83 -18.18 -6.84
N ILE A 166 3.78 -19.11 -6.94
CA ILE A 166 4.78 -19.11 -8.01
C ILE A 166 4.36 -20.12 -9.07
N LYS A 167 4.18 -19.66 -10.30
CA LYS A 167 3.85 -20.49 -11.46
C LYS A 167 4.81 -20.17 -12.61
N ASP A 168 5.46 -21.19 -13.15
CA ASP A 168 6.41 -21.07 -14.27
C ASP A 168 7.51 -20.02 -14.02
N GLY A 169 7.98 -19.89 -12.75
CA GLY A 169 8.98 -18.93 -12.32
C GLY A 169 8.46 -17.48 -12.16
N LEU A 170 7.16 -17.26 -12.24
CA LEU A 170 6.53 -15.95 -12.12
C LEU A 170 5.56 -15.93 -10.93
N PHE A 171 5.43 -14.76 -10.30
CA PHE A 171 4.36 -14.54 -9.32
C PHE A 171 3.00 -14.57 -10.01
N ASP A 172 2.12 -15.48 -9.57
CA ASP A 172 0.78 -15.66 -10.15
C ASP A 172 -0.19 -14.59 -9.64
N THR A 173 -0.15 -13.41 -10.26
CA THR A 173 -1.06 -12.29 -9.97
C THR A 173 -2.53 -12.67 -10.16
N ARG A 174 -2.84 -13.59 -11.09
CA ARG A 174 -4.21 -14.05 -11.36
C ARG A 174 -4.76 -14.85 -10.19
N LYS A 175 -3.96 -15.75 -9.64
CA LYS A 175 -4.29 -16.53 -8.44
C LYS A 175 -4.37 -15.63 -7.20
N ALA A 176 -3.46 -14.69 -7.05
CA ALA A 176 -3.38 -13.79 -5.89
C ALA A 176 -4.57 -12.82 -5.82
N LYS A 177 -5.13 -12.40 -6.95
CA LYS A 177 -6.27 -11.48 -7.06
C LYS A 177 -6.08 -10.22 -6.20
N PRO A 178 -5.02 -9.41 -6.48
CA PRO A 178 -4.77 -8.19 -5.73
C PRO A 178 -5.96 -7.23 -5.77
N LEU A 179 -6.16 -6.53 -4.64
CA LEU A 179 -7.15 -5.46 -4.51
C LEU A 179 -6.54 -4.11 -4.92
N GLY A 180 -7.36 -3.31 -5.61
CA GLY A 180 -7.12 -1.90 -5.83
C GLY A 180 -8.23 -1.05 -5.24
N ARG A 181 -7.88 0.05 -4.57
CA ARG A 181 -8.86 1.05 -4.14
C ARG A 181 -9.21 1.95 -5.32
N LEU A 182 -10.50 2.11 -5.55
CA LEU A 182 -11.04 3.01 -6.57
C LEU A 182 -11.51 4.32 -5.93
N GLY A 183 -12.43 5.01 -6.58
CA GLY A 183 -13.08 6.19 -6.02
C GLY A 183 -14.13 5.84 -4.97
N TYR A 184 -14.45 6.83 -4.14
CA TYR A 184 -15.55 6.76 -3.16
C TYR A 184 -15.44 5.55 -2.23
N MET A 185 -16.36 4.57 -2.34
CA MET A 185 -16.38 3.36 -1.53
C MET A 185 -15.91 2.11 -2.30
N ASP A 186 -15.55 2.26 -3.59
CA ASP A 186 -15.34 1.15 -4.50
C ASP A 186 -13.95 0.53 -4.39
N TYR A 187 -13.88 -0.76 -4.70
CA TYR A 187 -12.66 -1.53 -4.87
C TYR A 187 -12.71 -2.28 -6.21
N GLY A 188 -11.55 -2.55 -6.77
CA GLY A 188 -11.37 -3.41 -7.94
C GLY A 188 -10.51 -4.61 -7.59
N VAL A 189 -10.67 -5.69 -8.34
CA VAL A 189 -9.87 -6.91 -8.22
C VAL A 189 -9.17 -7.19 -9.54
N ILE A 190 -7.89 -7.49 -9.49
CA ILE A 190 -7.16 -7.99 -10.66
C ILE A 190 -7.43 -9.49 -10.80
N ASN A 191 -7.99 -9.91 -11.93
CA ASN A 191 -8.33 -11.31 -12.23
C ASN A 191 -8.16 -11.60 -13.73
N ASP A 192 -8.37 -12.85 -14.14
CA ASP A 192 -8.21 -13.27 -15.53
C ASP A 192 -9.00 -12.44 -16.55
N GLY A 193 -10.17 -11.96 -16.16
CA GLY A 193 -11.04 -11.22 -17.07
C GLY A 193 -10.58 -9.78 -17.36
N ASN A 194 -9.61 -9.26 -16.60
CA ASN A 194 -9.15 -7.87 -16.74
C ASN A 194 -7.63 -7.72 -16.89
N ILE A 195 -6.90 -8.83 -17.09
CA ILE A 195 -5.47 -8.82 -17.37
C ILE A 195 -5.23 -8.99 -18.87
N PHE A 196 -4.47 -8.09 -19.44
CA PHE A 196 -3.98 -8.19 -20.82
C PHE A 196 -2.49 -7.85 -20.88
N SER A 197 -1.79 -8.41 -21.88
CA SER A 197 -0.36 -8.19 -22.07
C SER A 197 -0.12 -7.34 -23.31
N LYS A 198 0.81 -6.40 -23.23
CA LYS A 198 1.26 -5.59 -24.35
C LYS A 198 2.75 -5.29 -24.18
N ARG A 199 3.54 -5.57 -25.21
CA ARG A 199 4.96 -5.18 -25.22
C ARG A 199 5.11 -3.68 -25.41
N ARG A 200 6.19 -3.11 -24.85
CA ARG A 200 6.56 -1.73 -25.14
C ARG A 200 6.94 -1.64 -26.62
N PRO A 201 6.41 -0.67 -27.37
CA PRO A 201 6.77 -0.50 -28.78
C PRO A 201 8.27 -0.19 -28.91
N GLN A 202 8.87 -0.71 -29.97
CA GLN A 202 10.22 -0.34 -30.40
C GLN A 202 10.16 0.70 -31.50
N LEU A 203 11.21 1.51 -31.62
CA LEU A 203 11.34 2.52 -32.66
C LEU A 203 12.48 2.10 -33.61
N ASP A 204 12.32 2.40 -34.90
CA ASP A 204 13.42 2.34 -35.85
C ASP A 204 14.38 3.53 -35.69
N LEU A 205 15.45 3.56 -36.47
CA LEU A 205 16.46 4.63 -36.44
C LEU A 205 15.90 6.02 -36.80
N GLN A 206 14.74 6.07 -37.45
CA GLN A 206 14.03 7.29 -37.84
C GLN A 206 12.99 7.69 -36.78
N GLY A 207 12.86 6.96 -35.67
CA GLY A 207 11.88 7.23 -34.60
C GLY A 207 10.46 6.77 -34.91
N LYS A 208 10.25 5.92 -35.93
CA LYS A 208 8.95 5.37 -36.28
C LYS A 208 8.69 4.08 -35.48
N ILE A 209 7.44 3.90 -35.02
CA ILE A 209 7.03 2.69 -34.29
C ILE A 209 7.13 1.47 -35.20
N ILE A 210 7.88 0.46 -34.73
CA ILE A 210 7.90 -0.87 -35.32
C ILE A 210 6.70 -1.62 -34.74
N THR A 211 5.69 -1.88 -35.58
CA THR A 211 4.56 -2.76 -35.21
C THR A 211 4.96 -4.21 -35.46
N GLU A 212 4.85 -5.06 -34.41
CA GLU A 212 4.85 -6.52 -34.58
C GLU A 212 3.54 -7.01 -35.17
#